data_c762e2b393b96e7ca857017269ba197e
#
_entry.id   c762e2b393b96e7ca857017269ba197e
#
_cell.length_a   1.000
_cell.length_b   1.000
_cell.length_c   1.000
_cell.angle_alpha   90.00
_cell.angle_beta   90.00
_cell.angle_gamma   90.00
#
_symmetry.space_group_name_H-M   'P 1'
#
loop_
_entity.id
_entity.type
_entity.pdbx_description
1 polymer ?
#
loop_
_entity_poly.entity_id
_entity_poly.type
_entity_poly.pdbx_seq_one_letter_code
_entity_poly.pdbx_strand_id
1 'polypeptide(L)'
;KAYHALEEQYDIIVIEGAGSPAEINLKADDIVNMGMAKLVDAPVLLVGDIDRGGVFAQLYGTVELLEPDERDRIKGLIINKFRGDKTILDPGVVMLEEKTHIPVVGVAPYLHIEVEDEDSLTERFTRKEEIGLIDLAVIRLPRISNFTDFNPFERIEGVSLRYVSSVSELKNPDMILLPGCLLYTSPSPRDLSTS
;
A
#
# COMPACT_ATOMS: atom_id res chain seq x y z
N LYS A 1 7.47 -22.25 9.78
CA LYS A 1 6.97 -22.36 11.18
C LYS A 1 5.73 -21.47 11.38
N ALA A 2 5.77 -20.16 11.11
CA ALA A 2 4.63 -19.26 11.30
C ALA A 2 3.40 -19.68 10.47
N TYR A 3 3.59 -19.97 9.17
CA TYR A 3 2.52 -20.43 8.29
C TYR A 3 1.83 -21.71 8.84
N HIS A 4 2.59 -22.72 9.24
CA HIS A 4 2.00 -23.97 9.77
C HIS A 4 1.23 -23.76 11.09
N ALA A 5 1.65 -22.79 11.91
CA ALA A 5 0.91 -22.45 13.12
C ALA A 5 -0.43 -21.76 12.81
N LEU A 6 -0.50 -21.00 11.69
CA LEU A 6 -1.77 -20.42 11.22
C LEU A 6 -2.67 -21.48 10.56
N GLU A 7 -2.08 -22.39 9.80
CA GLU A 7 -2.78 -23.50 9.13
C GLU A 7 -3.52 -24.42 10.13
N GLU A 8 -2.99 -24.58 11.33
CA GLU A 8 -3.66 -25.31 12.41
C GLU A 8 -4.86 -24.57 13.02
N GLN A 9 -4.96 -23.24 12.80
CA GLN A 9 -5.96 -22.38 13.46
C GLN A 9 -7.03 -21.85 12.51
N TYR A 10 -6.73 -21.76 11.21
CA TYR A 10 -7.60 -21.11 10.23
C TYR A 10 -7.85 -22.00 9.00
N ASP A 11 -9.10 -22.02 8.55
CA ASP A 11 -9.52 -22.77 7.36
C ASP A 11 -9.05 -22.07 6.06
N ILE A 12 -8.87 -20.77 6.08
CA ILE A 12 -8.43 -19.95 4.94
C ILE A 12 -7.34 -19.01 5.40
N ILE A 13 -6.23 -19.00 4.67
CA ILE A 13 -5.11 -18.09 4.88
C ILE A 13 -4.94 -17.26 3.61
N VAL A 14 -5.03 -15.93 3.73
CA VAL A 14 -4.73 -15.00 2.65
C VAL A 14 -3.34 -14.44 2.88
N ILE A 15 -2.49 -14.54 1.85
CA ILE A 15 -1.10 -14.08 1.91
C ILE A 15 -0.97 -12.90 0.95
N GLU A 16 -0.57 -11.76 1.45
CA GLU A 16 -0.23 -10.60 0.64
C GLU A 16 1.28 -10.59 0.36
N GLY A 17 1.64 -10.38 -0.91
CA GLY A 17 3.01 -10.18 -1.33
C GLY A 17 3.47 -8.73 -1.15
N ALA A 18 4.71 -8.45 -1.46
CA ALA A 18 5.27 -7.11 -1.43
C ALA A 18 5.97 -6.78 -2.76
N GLY A 19 5.80 -5.55 -3.25
CA GLY A 19 6.35 -5.11 -4.52
C GLY A 19 5.78 -5.87 -5.72
N SER A 20 6.62 -6.28 -6.64
CA SER A 20 6.23 -7.01 -7.84
C SER A 20 6.88 -8.40 -7.90
N PRO A 21 6.14 -9.46 -8.27
CA PRO A 21 6.75 -10.77 -8.50
C PRO A 21 7.66 -10.82 -9.72
N ALA A 22 7.62 -9.79 -10.57
CA ALA A 22 8.45 -9.68 -11.79
C ALA A 22 9.71 -8.85 -11.57
N GLU A 23 10.13 -8.60 -10.35
CA GLU A 23 11.43 -7.98 -10.07
C GLU A 23 12.55 -9.00 -10.26
N ILE A 24 12.90 -9.25 -11.52
CA ILE A 24 13.84 -10.29 -11.96
C ILE A 24 15.25 -10.13 -11.38
N ASN A 25 15.64 -8.90 -11.02
CA ASN A 25 16.91 -8.59 -10.36
C ASN A 25 16.96 -9.03 -8.91
N LEU A 26 15.81 -9.25 -8.26
CA LEU A 26 15.68 -9.70 -6.86
C LEU A 26 15.15 -11.14 -6.75
N LYS A 27 14.89 -11.79 -7.87
CA LYS A 27 14.19 -13.06 -7.95
C LYS A 27 14.89 -14.20 -7.20
N ALA A 28 16.22 -14.20 -7.16
CA ALA A 28 16.99 -15.24 -6.49
C ALA A 28 16.72 -15.31 -4.97
N ASP A 29 16.35 -14.18 -4.39
CA ASP A 29 16.10 -14.03 -2.95
C ASP A 29 14.61 -13.75 -2.65
N ASP A 30 13.71 -14.00 -3.61
CA ASP A 30 12.27 -13.80 -3.41
C ASP A 30 11.70 -14.79 -2.39
N ILE A 31 11.40 -14.27 -1.20
CA ILE A 31 10.76 -15.01 -0.11
C ILE A 31 9.34 -14.51 0.19
N VAL A 32 8.86 -13.49 -0.51
CA VAL A 32 7.59 -12.80 -0.20
C VAL A 32 6.51 -12.99 -1.26
N ASN A 33 6.90 -13.12 -2.53
CA ASN A 33 5.96 -13.30 -3.65
C ASN A 33 5.90 -14.77 -4.10
N MET A 34 6.47 -15.09 -5.26
CA MET A 34 6.41 -16.44 -5.82
C MET A 34 7.21 -17.45 -4.98
N GLY A 35 8.25 -17.02 -4.29
CA GLY A 35 8.99 -17.87 -3.34
C GLY A 35 8.10 -18.35 -2.19
N MET A 36 7.28 -17.47 -1.61
CA MET A 36 6.31 -17.85 -0.59
C MET A 36 5.20 -18.74 -1.18
N ALA A 37 4.65 -18.40 -2.34
CA ALA A 37 3.63 -19.17 -3.01
C ALA A 37 4.08 -20.61 -3.30
N LYS A 38 5.34 -20.79 -3.73
CA LYS A 38 5.96 -22.12 -3.92
C LYS A 38 6.10 -22.88 -2.60
N LEU A 39 6.56 -22.20 -1.55
CA LEU A 39 6.83 -22.81 -0.24
C LEU A 39 5.57 -23.43 0.39
N VAL A 40 4.42 -22.78 0.21
CA VAL A 40 3.14 -23.22 0.81
C VAL A 40 2.16 -23.82 -0.20
N ASP A 41 2.61 -24.00 -1.44
CA ASP A 41 1.81 -24.50 -2.57
C ASP A 41 0.51 -23.73 -2.83
N ALA A 42 0.57 -22.40 -2.65
CA ALA A 42 -0.60 -21.54 -2.78
C ALA A 42 -0.91 -21.19 -4.24
N PRO A 43 -2.21 -21.14 -4.63
CA PRO A 43 -2.63 -20.47 -5.86
C PRO A 43 -2.45 -18.97 -5.72
N VAL A 44 -2.18 -18.30 -6.84
CA VAL A 44 -1.90 -16.86 -6.87
C VAL A 44 -2.98 -16.12 -7.65
N LEU A 45 -3.45 -15.02 -7.11
CA LEU A 45 -4.21 -14.00 -7.82
C LEU A 45 -3.29 -12.80 -8.07
N LEU A 46 -3.03 -12.49 -9.35
CA LEU A 46 -2.18 -11.36 -9.72
C LEU A 46 -3.04 -10.11 -9.86
N VAL A 47 -2.73 -9.10 -9.08
CA VAL A 47 -3.49 -7.84 -9.03
C VAL A 47 -2.70 -6.72 -9.71
N GLY A 48 -3.34 -6.01 -10.65
CA GLY A 48 -2.79 -4.82 -11.32
C GLY A 48 -3.60 -3.57 -11.00
N ASP A 49 -2.90 -2.46 -10.76
CA ASP A 49 -3.51 -1.15 -10.47
C ASP A 49 -3.69 -0.37 -11.78
N ILE A 50 -4.96 -0.12 -12.19
CA ILE A 50 -5.26 0.62 -13.42
C ILE A 50 -5.13 2.14 -13.26
N ASP A 51 -5.20 2.66 -12.06
CA ASP A 51 -5.23 4.10 -11.78
C ASP A 51 -3.91 4.79 -12.23
N ARG A 52 -2.80 4.05 -12.21
CA ARG A 52 -1.50 4.52 -12.70
C ARG A 52 -1.30 4.41 -14.22
N GLY A 53 -2.24 3.80 -14.93
CA GLY A 53 -2.15 3.51 -16.35
C GLY A 53 -1.27 2.30 -16.68
N GLY A 54 -1.45 1.74 -17.89
CA GLY A 54 -0.63 0.64 -18.38
C GLY A 54 -0.91 -0.72 -17.76
N VAL A 55 -2.02 -0.94 -17.07
CA VAL A 55 -2.32 -2.18 -16.34
C VAL A 55 -2.25 -3.44 -17.22
N PHE A 56 -2.68 -3.38 -18.46
CA PHE A 56 -2.58 -4.53 -19.39
C PHE A 56 -1.14 -4.94 -19.64
N ALA A 57 -0.27 -3.94 -19.86
CA ALA A 57 1.17 -4.19 -20.05
C ALA A 57 1.82 -4.72 -18.78
N GLN A 58 1.42 -4.21 -17.61
CA GLN A 58 1.92 -4.67 -16.31
C GLN A 58 1.53 -6.13 -16.06
N LEU A 59 0.24 -6.47 -16.19
CA LEU A 59 -0.24 -7.83 -15.97
C LEU A 59 0.36 -8.81 -16.97
N TYR A 60 0.32 -8.48 -18.26
CA TYR A 60 0.91 -9.32 -19.31
C TYR A 60 2.42 -9.49 -19.14
N GLY A 61 3.14 -8.40 -18.94
CA GLY A 61 4.59 -8.43 -18.75
C GLY A 61 4.99 -9.19 -17.49
N THR A 62 4.26 -9.05 -16.41
CA THR A 62 4.50 -9.82 -15.17
C THR A 62 4.35 -11.31 -15.44
N VAL A 63 3.27 -11.75 -16.08
CA VAL A 63 3.04 -13.16 -16.42
C VAL A 63 4.15 -13.71 -17.32
N GLU A 64 4.58 -12.94 -18.32
CA GLU A 64 5.62 -13.37 -19.27
C GLU A 64 7.03 -13.46 -18.66
N LEU A 65 7.31 -12.65 -17.64
CA LEU A 65 8.62 -12.63 -16.96
C LEU A 65 8.76 -13.72 -15.90
N LEU A 66 7.66 -14.35 -15.50
CA LEU A 66 7.68 -15.44 -14.52
C LEU A 66 8.11 -16.76 -15.16
N GLU A 67 8.75 -17.61 -14.35
CA GLU A 67 9.09 -18.97 -14.75
C GLU A 67 7.82 -19.81 -14.96
N PRO A 68 7.87 -20.89 -15.76
CA PRO A 68 6.69 -21.70 -16.06
C PRO A 68 5.96 -22.20 -14.81
N ASP A 69 6.68 -22.68 -13.80
CA ASP A 69 6.11 -23.19 -12.55
C ASP A 69 5.46 -22.09 -11.68
N GLU A 70 5.94 -20.85 -11.80
CA GLU A 70 5.36 -19.68 -11.15
C GLU A 70 4.10 -19.21 -11.89
N ARG A 71 4.18 -19.17 -13.22
CA ARG A 71 3.06 -18.83 -14.10
C ARG A 71 1.89 -19.78 -13.88
N ASP A 72 2.18 -21.07 -13.79
CA ASP A 72 1.17 -22.12 -13.53
C ASP A 72 0.45 -21.93 -12.18
N ARG A 73 1.03 -21.20 -11.23
CA ARG A 73 0.37 -20.88 -9.95
C ARG A 73 -0.62 -19.75 -10.07
N ILE A 74 -0.52 -18.89 -11.07
CA ILE A 74 -1.46 -17.80 -11.27
C ILE A 74 -2.78 -18.36 -11.77
N LYS A 75 -3.81 -18.28 -10.95
CA LYS A 75 -5.16 -18.80 -11.26
C LYS A 75 -6.14 -17.73 -11.69
N GLY A 76 -5.77 -16.46 -11.53
CA GLY A 76 -6.61 -15.36 -11.96
C GLY A 76 -5.87 -14.03 -11.95
N LEU A 77 -6.35 -13.12 -12.80
CA LEU A 77 -5.92 -11.74 -12.86
C LEU A 77 -7.02 -10.85 -12.29
N ILE A 78 -6.62 -9.80 -11.59
CA ILE A 78 -7.54 -8.80 -11.04
C ILE A 78 -7.08 -7.42 -11.48
N ILE A 79 -8.02 -6.63 -12.00
CA ILE A 79 -7.80 -5.22 -12.31
C ILE A 79 -8.38 -4.40 -11.17
N ASN A 80 -7.54 -3.69 -10.43
CA ASN A 80 -7.93 -2.92 -9.26
C ASN A 80 -8.04 -1.42 -9.55
N LYS A 81 -8.83 -0.71 -8.75
CA LYS A 81 -9.07 0.73 -8.80
C LYS A 81 -9.68 1.21 -10.12
N PHE A 82 -10.53 0.41 -10.72
CA PHE A 82 -11.19 0.78 -11.98
C PHE A 82 -12.16 1.94 -11.77
N ARG A 83 -12.12 2.90 -12.71
CA ARG A 83 -13.06 4.05 -12.77
C ARG A 83 -13.71 4.10 -14.14
N GLY A 84 -14.99 4.37 -14.17
CA GLY A 84 -15.74 4.57 -15.41
C GLY A 84 -16.58 3.37 -15.86
N ASP A 85 -16.83 3.29 -17.15
CA ASP A 85 -17.68 2.27 -17.76
C ASP A 85 -16.90 0.99 -18.07
N LYS A 86 -17.30 -0.10 -17.43
CA LYS A 86 -16.67 -1.42 -17.60
C LYS A 86 -16.72 -1.93 -19.03
N THR A 87 -17.75 -1.56 -19.79
CA THR A 87 -17.90 -2.02 -21.19
C THR A 87 -16.75 -1.54 -22.10
N ILE A 88 -16.12 -0.42 -21.76
CA ILE A 88 -14.92 0.09 -22.46
C ILE A 88 -13.70 -0.79 -22.16
N LEU A 89 -13.66 -1.41 -20.98
CA LEU A 89 -12.57 -2.27 -20.54
C LEU A 89 -12.65 -3.68 -21.14
N ASP A 90 -13.87 -4.18 -21.39
CA ASP A 90 -14.11 -5.57 -21.78
C ASP A 90 -13.27 -6.07 -22.97
N PRO A 91 -13.08 -5.31 -24.07
CA PRO A 91 -12.19 -5.77 -25.16
C PRO A 91 -10.74 -5.98 -24.72
N GLY A 92 -10.26 -5.14 -23.80
CA GLY A 92 -8.92 -5.27 -23.23
C GLY A 92 -8.81 -6.50 -22.31
N VAL A 93 -9.85 -6.81 -21.57
CA VAL A 93 -9.93 -8.02 -20.74
C VAL A 93 -9.83 -9.26 -21.62
N VAL A 94 -10.64 -9.37 -22.67
CA VAL A 94 -10.60 -10.49 -23.61
C VAL A 94 -9.21 -10.65 -24.21
N MET A 95 -8.61 -9.55 -24.68
CA MET A 95 -7.23 -9.60 -25.23
C MET A 95 -6.22 -10.11 -24.20
N LEU A 96 -6.34 -9.70 -22.93
CA LEU A 96 -5.43 -10.12 -21.87
C LEU A 96 -5.56 -11.63 -21.59
N GLU A 97 -6.79 -12.12 -21.49
CA GLU A 97 -7.07 -13.55 -21.30
C GLU A 97 -6.57 -14.40 -22.46
N GLU A 98 -6.78 -13.95 -23.70
CA GLU A 98 -6.26 -14.63 -24.90
C GLU A 98 -4.73 -14.72 -24.90
N LYS A 99 -4.04 -13.67 -24.43
CA LYS A 99 -2.58 -13.61 -24.43
C LYS A 99 -1.95 -14.38 -23.28
N THR A 100 -2.55 -14.32 -22.09
CA THR A 100 -1.98 -14.95 -20.89
C THR A 100 -2.48 -16.36 -20.65
N HIS A 101 -3.61 -16.74 -21.26
CA HIS A 101 -4.37 -17.95 -20.96
C HIS A 101 -4.80 -18.05 -19.48
N ILE A 102 -4.91 -16.90 -18.80
CA ILE A 102 -5.33 -16.80 -17.42
C ILE A 102 -6.59 -15.92 -17.35
N PRO A 103 -7.66 -16.36 -16.69
CA PRO A 103 -8.91 -15.59 -16.62
C PRO A 103 -8.75 -14.30 -15.78
N VAL A 104 -9.42 -13.24 -16.20
CA VAL A 104 -9.62 -12.04 -15.36
C VAL A 104 -10.81 -12.30 -14.45
N VAL A 105 -10.52 -12.69 -13.22
CA VAL A 105 -11.54 -13.10 -12.23
C VAL A 105 -12.22 -11.93 -11.54
N GLY A 106 -11.71 -10.72 -11.69
CA GLY A 106 -12.31 -9.54 -11.08
C GLY A 106 -11.83 -8.22 -11.66
N VAL A 107 -12.74 -7.27 -11.69
CA VAL A 107 -12.47 -5.85 -11.91
C VAL A 107 -13.02 -5.11 -10.71
N ALA A 108 -12.15 -4.71 -9.79
CA ALA A 108 -12.53 -3.99 -8.59
C ALA A 108 -12.66 -2.49 -8.89
N PRO A 109 -13.81 -1.87 -8.59
CA PRO A 109 -13.97 -0.45 -8.76
C PRO A 109 -13.05 0.30 -7.78
N TYR A 110 -12.78 1.56 -8.10
CA TYR A 110 -12.15 2.45 -7.14
C TYR A 110 -13.11 2.68 -5.97
N LEU A 111 -12.69 2.24 -4.80
CA LEU A 111 -13.47 2.37 -3.58
C LEU A 111 -12.85 3.47 -2.71
N HIS A 112 -13.67 4.41 -2.27
CA HIS A 112 -13.28 5.34 -1.22
C HIS A 112 -13.44 4.63 0.12
N ILE A 113 -12.43 3.84 0.48
CA ILE A 113 -12.40 3.13 1.75
C ILE A 113 -11.42 3.85 2.65
N GLU A 114 -11.84 4.15 3.86
CA GLU A 114 -10.95 4.65 4.91
C GLU A 114 -10.18 3.46 5.51
N VAL A 115 -9.17 3.00 4.80
CA VAL A 115 -8.19 2.03 5.33
C VAL A 115 -6.98 2.81 5.80
N GLU A 116 -6.43 2.43 6.95
CA GLU A 116 -5.16 2.99 7.40
C GLU A 116 -4.07 2.70 6.36
N ASP A 117 -3.41 3.76 5.91
CA ASP A 117 -2.32 3.63 4.94
C ASP A 117 -1.10 3.02 5.61
N GLU A 118 -0.70 1.85 5.18
CA GLU A 118 0.49 1.18 5.70
C GLU A 118 1.78 1.82 5.15
N ASP A 119 1.81 2.26 3.89
CA ASP A 119 3.03 2.67 3.18
C ASP A 119 2.99 4.05 2.49
N SER A 120 1.89 4.79 2.52
CA SER A 120 1.75 6.02 1.72
C SER A 120 2.21 7.31 2.42
N LEU A 121 3.25 7.22 3.23
CA LEU A 121 3.87 8.36 3.91
C LEU A 121 4.19 9.54 2.96
N THR A 122 4.59 9.24 1.72
CA THR A 122 5.07 10.25 0.78
C THR A 122 3.94 11.10 0.20
N GLU A 123 2.78 10.53 -0.08
CA GLU A 123 1.65 11.25 -0.70
C GLU A 123 0.94 12.15 0.32
N ARG A 124 0.81 11.72 1.57
CA ARG A 124 0.23 12.54 2.65
C ARG A 124 1.04 13.77 2.96
N PHE A 125 2.36 13.68 2.92
CA PHE A 125 3.24 14.83 3.21
C PHE A 125 3.27 15.85 2.08
N THR A 126 2.77 15.54 0.89
CA THR A 126 2.74 16.43 -0.28
C THR A 126 1.36 17.03 -0.55
N ARG A 127 0.31 16.55 0.10
CA ARG A 127 -1.04 17.09 -0.04
C ARG A 127 -1.05 18.55 0.45
N LYS A 128 -1.30 19.47 -0.45
CA LYS A 128 -1.68 20.84 -0.14
C LYS A 128 -3.18 20.86 0.06
N GLU A 129 -3.62 20.64 1.28
CA GLU A 129 -5.03 20.80 1.61
C GLU A 129 -5.35 22.30 1.77
N GLU A 130 -6.55 22.68 1.34
CA GLU A 130 -7.10 23.99 1.67
C GLU A 130 -7.23 24.10 3.18
N ILE A 131 -6.79 25.22 3.75
CA ILE A 131 -6.85 25.44 5.20
C ILE A 131 -8.31 25.48 5.62
N GLY A 132 -8.70 24.57 6.49
CA GLY A 132 -10.04 24.51 7.08
C GLY A 132 -10.29 25.63 8.10
N LEU A 133 -11.39 25.53 8.84
CA LEU A 133 -11.72 26.46 9.91
C LEU A 133 -10.70 26.37 11.08
N ILE A 134 -10.12 25.18 11.26
CA ILE A 134 -9.07 24.91 12.26
C ILE A 134 -7.88 24.31 11.53
N ASP A 135 -6.72 24.92 11.68
CA ASP A 135 -5.46 24.48 11.06
C ASP A 135 -4.55 23.81 12.10
N LEU A 136 -4.36 22.50 11.94
CA LEU A 136 -3.48 21.70 12.80
C LEU A 136 -2.16 21.45 12.08
N ALA A 137 -1.05 21.85 12.69
CA ALA A 137 0.29 21.61 12.17
C ALA A 137 0.99 20.51 12.98
N VAL A 138 1.30 19.38 12.35
CA VAL A 138 2.11 18.31 12.94
C VAL A 138 3.57 18.53 12.59
N ILE A 139 4.43 18.60 13.58
CA ILE A 139 5.88 18.70 13.33
C ILE A 139 6.39 17.36 12.80
N ARG A 140 6.85 17.36 11.56
CA ARG A 140 7.41 16.16 10.93
C ARG A 140 8.85 15.96 11.41
N LEU A 141 9.01 15.02 12.35
CA LEU A 141 10.33 14.57 12.76
C LEU A 141 10.94 13.61 11.72
N PRO A 142 12.29 13.55 11.59
CA PRO A 142 12.96 12.72 10.55
C PRO A 142 12.62 11.23 10.57
N ARG A 143 12.11 10.71 11.69
CA ARG A 143 11.76 9.29 11.88
C ARG A 143 10.38 9.15 12.51
N ILE A 144 9.44 9.98 12.10
CA ILE A 144 8.05 9.85 12.56
C ILE A 144 7.51 8.49 12.11
N SER A 145 7.10 7.66 13.05
CA SER A 145 6.46 6.37 12.80
C SER A 145 4.98 6.37 13.15
N ASN A 146 4.54 7.29 14.00
CA ASN A 146 3.18 7.33 14.56
C ASN A 146 2.28 8.34 13.81
N PHE A 147 2.45 8.49 12.51
CA PHE A 147 1.66 9.42 11.72
C PHE A 147 0.17 9.05 11.67
N THR A 148 -0.16 7.78 11.83
CA THR A 148 -1.54 7.26 11.89
C THR A 148 -2.31 7.75 13.12
N ASP A 149 -1.62 8.13 14.19
CA ASP A 149 -2.25 8.67 15.39
C ASP A 149 -3.01 9.98 15.13
N PHE A 150 -2.67 10.67 14.03
CA PHE A 150 -3.30 11.94 13.65
C PHE A 150 -4.47 11.76 12.67
N ASN A 151 -4.71 10.55 12.15
CA ASN A 151 -5.82 10.25 11.24
C ASN A 151 -7.20 10.67 11.76
N PRO A 152 -7.51 10.56 13.06
CA PRO A 152 -8.79 11.03 13.58
C PRO A 152 -9.07 12.51 13.30
N PHE A 153 -8.05 13.36 13.25
CA PHE A 153 -8.22 14.79 12.98
C PHE A 153 -8.57 15.07 11.52
N GLU A 154 -8.05 14.28 10.57
CA GLU A 154 -8.36 14.39 9.14
C GLU A 154 -9.84 14.08 8.84
N ARG A 155 -10.52 13.38 9.73
CA ARG A 155 -11.94 12.98 9.60
C ARG A 155 -12.91 14.03 10.14
N ILE A 156 -12.42 15.08 10.77
CA ILE A 156 -13.27 16.12 11.35
C ILE A 156 -13.52 17.20 10.29
N GLU A 157 -14.78 17.40 9.93
CA GLU A 157 -15.17 18.44 8.98
C GLU A 157 -14.73 19.83 9.46
N GLY A 158 -14.08 20.59 8.58
CA GLY A 158 -13.56 21.92 8.90
C GLY A 158 -12.19 21.91 9.57
N VAL A 159 -11.60 20.76 9.87
CA VAL A 159 -10.23 20.65 10.39
C VAL A 159 -9.30 20.31 9.23
N SER A 160 -8.22 21.07 9.09
CA SER A 160 -7.11 20.75 8.21
C SER A 160 -5.92 20.26 9.03
N LEU A 161 -5.31 19.16 8.60
CA LEU A 161 -4.09 18.61 9.19
C LEU A 161 -2.97 18.70 8.17
N ARG A 162 -1.85 19.29 8.53
CA ARG A 162 -0.68 19.38 7.67
C ARG A 162 0.60 19.04 8.42
N TYR A 163 1.51 18.39 7.75
CA TYR A 163 2.83 18.05 8.27
C TYR A 163 3.83 19.13 7.85
N VAL A 164 4.60 19.63 8.81
CA VAL A 164 5.56 20.71 8.59
C VAL A 164 6.97 20.26 8.96
N SER A 165 7.90 20.51 8.05
CA SER A 165 9.31 20.12 8.19
C SER A 165 10.24 21.30 8.41
N SER A 166 9.73 22.52 8.20
CA SER A 166 10.51 23.76 8.34
C SER A 166 9.71 24.86 9.04
N VAL A 167 10.42 25.80 9.62
CA VAL A 167 9.79 26.97 10.28
C VAL A 167 8.96 27.80 9.30
N SER A 168 9.40 27.86 8.03
CA SER A 168 8.67 28.61 6.99
C SER A 168 7.32 27.98 6.63
N GLU A 169 7.20 26.67 6.78
CA GLU A 169 5.96 25.92 6.54
C GLU A 169 4.99 26.05 7.72
N LEU A 170 5.50 26.35 8.92
CA LEU A 170 4.67 26.38 10.13
C LEU A 170 3.56 27.43 10.03
N LYS A 171 3.84 28.60 9.45
CA LYS A 171 2.87 29.72 9.37
C LYS A 171 2.27 30.04 10.74
N ASN A 172 0.94 30.21 10.80
CA ASN A 172 0.17 30.48 12.04
C ASN A 172 -0.94 29.44 12.17
N PRO A 173 -0.64 28.21 12.61
CA PRO A 173 -1.67 27.21 12.86
C PRO A 173 -2.43 27.53 14.15
N ASP A 174 -3.67 27.02 14.25
CA ASP A 174 -4.44 27.09 15.48
C ASP A 174 -3.86 26.19 16.57
N MET A 175 -3.26 25.06 16.17
CA MET A 175 -2.59 24.15 17.08
C MET A 175 -1.36 23.51 16.45
N ILE A 176 -0.33 23.31 17.25
CA ILE A 176 0.88 22.57 16.88
C ILE A 176 0.90 21.25 17.62
N LEU A 177 1.01 20.15 16.86
CA LEU A 177 1.14 18.80 17.38
C LEU A 177 2.61 18.37 17.30
N LEU A 178 3.18 18.04 18.45
CA LEU A 178 4.51 17.46 18.56
C LEU A 178 4.37 15.95 18.69
N PRO A 179 4.67 15.16 17.65
CA PRO A 179 4.57 13.71 17.73
C PRO A 179 5.46 13.19 18.83
N GLY A 180 4.88 12.37 19.72
CA GLY A 180 5.66 11.62 20.68
C GLY A 180 6.58 10.67 19.97
N CYS A 181 7.80 10.55 20.46
CA CYS A 181 8.75 9.56 20.00
C CYS A 181 8.87 8.47 21.07
N LEU A 182 9.10 7.23 20.63
CA LEU A 182 9.49 6.20 21.56
C LEU A 182 10.72 6.68 22.35
N LEU A 183 10.73 6.44 23.65
CA LEU A 183 11.71 6.94 24.61
C LEU A 183 13.17 6.79 24.15
N TYR A 184 13.44 5.77 23.34
CA TYR A 184 14.79 5.46 22.83
C TYR A 184 15.20 6.23 21.56
N THR A 185 14.27 6.94 20.91
CA THR A 185 14.58 7.63 19.65
C THR A 185 14.62 9.15 19.79
N SER A 186 14.08 9.69 20.89
CA SER A 186 14.06 11.12 21.19
C SER A 186 14.18 11.32 22.71
N PRO A 187 15.38 11.19 23.28
CA PRO A 187 15.58 11.40 24.71
C PRO A 187 15.17 12.83 25.08
N SER A 188 14.24 12.91 25.99
CA SER A 188 13.84 14.20 26.60
C SER A 188 14.95 14.67 27.57
N PRO A 189 15.13 15.98 27.75
CA PRO A 189 15.99 16.49 28.83
C PRO A 189 15.70 15.92 30.21
N ARG A 190 14.48 15.44 30.44
CA ARG A 190 14.09 14.74 31.69
C ARG A 190 14.73 13.35 31.81
N ASP A 191 14.99 12.69 30.69
CA ASP A 191 15.59 11.34 30.67
C ASP A 191 17.10 11.38 30.97
N LEU A 192 17.72 12.55 30.78
CA LEU A 192 19.15 12.78 31.07
C LEU A 192 19.41 13.09 32.57
N SER A 193 18.36 13.33 33.35
CA SER A 193 18.48 13.68 34.78
C SER A 193 18.43 12.48 35.73
N THR A 194 18.30 11.27 35.20
CA THR A 194 18.17 10.02 35.96
C THR A 194 19.37 9.09 35.83
N SER A 195 20.49 9.59 35.34
CA SER A 195 21.79 8.89 35.33
C SER A 195 22.75 9.45 36.37
#